data_68322983a09be57f1bca39447da17f06
#
_entry.id   68322983a09be57f1bca39447da17f06
#
_cell.length_a   1.000
_cell.length_b   1.000
_cell.length_c   1.000
_cell.angle_alpha   90.00
_cell.angle_beta   90.00
_cell.angle_gamma   90.00
#
_symmetry.space_group_name_H-M   'P 1'
#
loop_
_entity.id
_entity.type
_entity.pdbx_description
1 polymer ?
#
loop_
_entity_poly.entity_id
_entity_poly.type
_entity_poly.pdbx_seq_one_letter_code
_entity_poly.pdbx_strand_id
1 'polypeptide(L)'
;VVLAAGSRHIPVIIHESDMTPGLANKIAMRKATKICCNFPETLKYLPEGKAVLTGSPIRQELLLGNKAAGLDLCNFTTDKPIILVVGGSTGAVHVNEAVRSILPELLKDFQVVHLCGKGKMDESLNGTPGYVQFEYISEQMRDLFAISSIVISRAGANAICELLALKKPNLLIPLSANASRGDQILNANSFKEHGYSMVLTEEDMNKDTLLAAVRKLYADRHQYIINMEKSEQQDSIDKIMNLIKDNSK
;
A
#
# COMPACT_ATOMS: atom_id res chain seq x y z
N VAL A 1 -3.95 -23.36 -15.97
CA VAL A 1 -3.21 -24.12 -14.94
C VAL A 1 -4.18 -24.63 -13.86
N VAL A 2 -4.90 -23.74 -13.10
CA VAL A 2 -5.75 -24.12 -11.94
C VAL A 2 -6.81 -25.19 -12.29
N LEU A 3 -7.56 -24.99 -13.37
CA LEU A 3 -8.61 -25.93 -13.79
C LEU A 3 -8.04 -27.31 -14.14
N ALA A 4 -6.88 -27.35 -14.82
CA ALA A 4 -6.20 -28.58 -15.19
C ALA A 4 -5.62 -29.32 -13.96
N ALA A 5 -5.05 -28.58 -13.00
CA ALA A 5 -4.58 -29.16 -11.74
C ALA A 5 -5.76 -29.77 -10.93
N GLY A 6 -6.84 -29.01 -10.78
CA GLY A 6 -8.02 -29.47 -10.06
C GLY A 6 -8.73 -30.68 -10.72
N SER A 7 -8.71 -30.79 -12.07
CA SER A 7 -9.23 -31.96 -12.76
C SER A 7 -8.35 -33.20 -12.59
N ARG A 8 -7.10 -33.06 -12.20
CA ARG A 8 -6.15 -34.13 -11.88
C ARG A 8 -6.03 -34.40 -10.36
N HIS A 9 -6.93 -33.83 -9.57
CA HIS A 9 -6.94 -33.93 -8.10
C HIS A 9 -5.65 -33.41 -7.43
N ILE A 10 -4.93 -32.53 -8.10
CA ILE A 10 -3.78 -31.82 -7.51
C ILE A 10 -4.32 -30.70 -6.62
N PRO A 11 -3.94 -30.63 -5.33
CA PRO A 11 -4.38 -29.55 -4.45
C PRO A 11 -4.00 -28.20 -5.01
N VAL A 12 -4.94 -27.24 -4.96
CA VAL A 12 -4.76 -25.89 -5.48
C VAL A 12 -5.07 -24.89 -4.39
N ILE A 13 -4.10 -24.04 -4.07
CA ILE A 13 -4.28 -22.89 -3.19
C ILE A 13 -4.23 -21.63 -4.06
N ILE A 14 -5.23 -20.77 -3.92
CA ILE A 14 -5.28 -19.47 -4.60
C ILE A 14 -5.32 -18.35 -3.57
N HIS A 15 -4.96 -17.15 -4.00
CA HIS A 15 -4.96 -15.98 -3.14
C HIS A 15 -5.74 -14.83 -3.81
N GLU A 16 -6.69 -14.25 -3.06
CA GLU A 16 -7.38 -13.02 -3.46
C GLU A 16 -6.77 -11.85 -2.69
N SER A 17 -6.21 -10.92 -3.41
CA SER A 17 -5.55 -9.77 -2.83
C SER A 17 -6.47 -8.56 -2.63
N ASP A 18 -7.47 -8.37 -3.51
CA ASP A 18 -8.43 -7.27 -3.41
C ASP A 18 -9.63 -7.64 -2.52
N MET A 19 -10.37 -6.63 -2.07
CA MET A 19 -11.53 -6.85 -1.21
C MET A 19 -12.64 -7.65 -1.90
N THR A 20 -12.78 -7.53 -3.22
CA THR A 20 -13.75 -8.31 -4.00
C THR A 20 -13.05 -9.24 -4.99
N PRO A 21 -13.49 -10.51 -5.09
CA PRO A 21 -12.84 -11.47 -5.95
C PRO A 21 -12.89 -11.08 -7.43
N GLY A 22 -11.71 -11.07 -8.05
CA GLY A 22 -11.57 -10.87 -9.49
C GLY A 22 -12.10 -12.06 -10.30
N LEU A 23 -12.35 -11.84 -11.61
CA LEU A 23 -12.92 -12.88 -12.50
C LEU A 23 -12.08 -14.15 -12.52
N ALA A 24 -10.76 -14.03 -12.57
CA ALA A 24 -9.84 -15.18 -12.56
C ALA A 24 -10.04 -16.04 -11.31
N ASN A 25 -10.10 -15.41 -10.12
CA ASN A 25 -10.34 -16.10 -8.87
C ASN A 25 -11.75 -16.68 -8.79
N LYS A 26 -12.79 -15.98 -9.28
CA LYS A 26 -14.16 -16.53 -9.35
C LYS A 26 -14.23 -17.84 -10.15
N ILE A 27 -13.47 -17.95 -11.23
CA ILE A 27 -13.37 -19.19 -12.02
C ILE A 27 -12.56 -20.25 -11.26
N ALA A 28 -11.42 -19.84 -10.68
CA ALA A 28 -10.48 -20.73 -9.99
C ALA A 28 -11.07 -21.34 -8.69
N MET A 29 -11.92 -20.60 -7.96
CA MET A 29 -12.56 -21.03 -6.70
C MET A 29 -13.24 -22.40 -6.80
N ARG A 30 -13.82 -22.74 -7.96
CA ARG A 30 -14.52 -24.01 -8.17
C ARG A 30 -13.61 -25.22 -7.96
N LYS A 31 -12.32 -25.08 -8.31
CA LYS A 31 -11.30 -26.15 -8.23
C LYS A 31 -10.27 -25.93 -7.14
N ALA A 32 -10.29 -24.79 -6.47
CA ALA A 32 -9.39 -24.49 -5.36
C ALA A 32 -9.71 -25.38 -4.13
N THR A 33 -8.67 -25.86 -3.49
CA THR A 33 -8.72 -26.57 -2.20
C THR A 33 -8.85 -25.57 -1.06
N LYS A 34 -8.03 -24.50 -1.10
CA LYS A 34 -8.06 -23.39 -0.16
C LYS A 34 -7.95 -22.06 -0.92
N ILE A 35 -8.54 -21.03 -0.33
CA ILE A 35 -8.60 -19.67 -0.90
C ILE A 35 -8.15 -18.70 0.19
N CYS A 36 -6.94 -18.22 0.07
CA CYS A 36 -6.39 -17.18 0.94
C CYS A 36 -6.96 -15.81 0.57
N CYS A 37 -7.12 -14.92 1.52
CA CYS A 37 -7.53 -13.54 1.28
C CYS A 37 -6.87 -12.55 2.23
N ASN A 38 -6.78 -11.28 1.78
CA ASN A 38 -6.19 -10.20 2.55
C ASN A 38 -7.18 -9.54 3.53
N PHE A 39 -8.45 -9.40 3.11
CA PHE A 39 -9.44 -8.63 3.85
C PHE A 39 -10.45 -9.55 4.53
N PRO A 40 -10.82 -9.28 5.80
CA PRO A 40 -11.89 -10.02 6.48
C PRO A 40 -13.21 -9.97 5.72
N GLU A 41 -13.52 -8.83 5.10
CA GLU A 41 -14.75 -8.62 4.33
C GLU A 41 -14.81 -9.49 3.06
N THR A 42 -13.66 -9.98 2.58
CA THR A 42 -13.61 -10.87 1.42
C THR A 42 -14.23 -12.25 1.74
N LEU A 43 -14.17 -12.69 3.00
CA LEU A 43 -14.68 -14.01 3.42
C LEU A 43 -16.13 -14.24 3.00
N LYS A 44 -16.99 -13.21 3.02
CA LYS A 44 -18.41 -13.32 2.61
C LYS A 44 -18.62 -13.65 1.13
N TYR A 45 -17.60 -13.43 0.29
CA TYR A 45 -17.64 -13.73 -1.15
C TYR A 45 -17.03 -15.10 -1.50
N LEU A 46 -16.41 -15.76 -0.53
CA LEU A 46 -15.66 -16.99 -0.73
C LEU A 46 -16.48 -18.20 -0.27
N PRO A 47 -16.30 -19.38 -0.91
CA PRO A 47 -16.96 -20.61 -0.48
C PRO A 47 -16.60 -20.98 0.96
N GLU A 48 -17.62 -21.30 1.76
CA GLU A 48 -17.46 -21.78 3.13
C GLU A 48 -16.55 -23.03 3.19
N GLY A 49 -15.72 -23.12 4.24
CA GLY A 49 -14.79 -24.24 4.44
C GLY A 49 -13.51 -24.19 3.59
N LYS A 50 -13.45 -23.32 2.55
CA LYS A 50 -12.24 -23.14 1.74
C LYS A 50 -11.52 -21.82 2.04
N ALA A 51 -12.24 -20.81 2.49
CA ALA A 51 -11.73 -19.47 2.75
C ALA A 51 -10.83 -19.43 3.99
N VAL A 52 -9.69 -18.74 3.87
CA VAL A 52 -8.74 -18.52 4.97
C VAL A 52 -8.24 -17.09 4.94
N LEU A 53 -8.46 -16.34 6.01
CA LEU A 53 -7.88 -15.01 6.19
C LEU A 53 -6.40 -15.14 6.55
N THR A 54 -5.54 -14.97 5.55
CA THR A 54 -4.09 -15.04 5.73
C THR A 54 -3.43 -13.69 5.85
N GLY A 55 -4.04 -12.64 5.29
CA GLY A 55 -3.36 -11.40 4.96
C GLY A 55 -2.46 -11.57 3.73
N SER A 56 -1.73 -10.53 3.38
CA SER A 56 -0.83 -10.49 2.23
C SER A 56 0.58 -10.95 2.60
N PRO A 57 1.23 -11.83 1.81
CA PRO A 57 2.65 -12.15 2.03
C PRO A 57 3.52 -10.93 1.68
N ILE A 58 4.06 -10.30 2.71
CA ILE A 58 4.88 -9.09 2.59
C ILE A 58 6.33 -9.45 2.34
N ARG A 59 6.99 -8.67 1.49
CA ARG A 59 8.44 -8.78 1.26
C ARG A 59 9.20 -8.49 2.56
N GLN A 60 9.88 -9.49 3.10
CA GLN A 60 10.56 -9.38 4.39
C GLN A 60 11.67 -8.33 4.39
N GLU A 61 12.32 -8.11 3.23
CA GLU A 61 13.35 -7.08 3.08
C GLU A 61 12.84 -5.66 3.38
N LEU A 62 11.54 -5.38 3.24
CA LEU A 62 10.98 -4.07 3.56
C LEU A 62 11.06 -3.74 5.06
N LEU A 63 11.10 -4.76 5.92
CA LEU A 63 11.24 -4.59 7.37
C LEU A 63 12.68 -4.28 7.81
N LEU A 64 13.66 -4.46 6.91
CA LEU A 64 15.09 -4.33 7.18
C LEU A 64 15.68 -2.99 6.71
N GLY A 65 14.87 -1.94 6.65
CA GLY A 65 15.30 -0.62 6.19
C GLY A 65 16.30 0.07 7.12
N ASN A 66 17.28 0.75 6.54
CA ASN A 66 18.31 1.51 7.24
C ASN A 66 18.04 3.02 7.13
N LYS A 67 17.81 3.68 8.27
CA LYS A 67 17.52 5.11 8.31
C LYS A 67 18.68 5.98 7.80
N ALA A 68 19.93 5.66 8.15
CA ALA A 68 21.08 6.42 7.70
C ALA A 68 21.22 6.34 6.17
N ALA A 69 21.12 5.13 5.60
CA ALA A 69 21.16 4.94 4.15
C ALA A 69 20.02 5.68 3.42
N GLY A 70 18.81 5.71 3.99
CA GLY A 70 17.68 6.45 3.44
C GLY A 70 17.90 7.98 3.46
N LEU A 71 18.45 8.52 4.54
CA LEU A 71 18.80 9.95 4.64
C LEU A 71 19.90 10.32 3.64
N ASP A 72 20.97 9.51 3.55
CA ASP A 72 22.07 9.72 2.61
C ASP A 72 21.59 9.68 1.15
N LEU A 73 20.74 8.70 0.80
CA LEU A 73 20.16 8.58 -0.54
C LEU A 73 19.39 9.84 -0.96
N CYS A 74 18.69 10.47 -0.02
CA CYS A 74 17.88 11.66 -0.27
C CYS A 74 18.63 12.96 -0.03
N ASN A 75 19.83 12.92 0.54
CA ASN A 75 20.54 14.09 1.07
C ASN A 75 19.67 14.89 2.05
N PHE A 76 18.98 14.17 2.95
CA PHE A 76 18.08 14.73 3.97
C PHE A 76 18.71 14.70 5.36
N THR A 77 18.18 15.56 6.23
CA THR A 77 18.54 15.62 7.65
C THR A 77 17.39 15.12 8.52
N THR A 78 17.62 15.07 9.83
CA THR A 78 16.59 14.69 10.82
C THR A 78 15.78 15.89 11.35
N ASP A 79 16.00 17.09 10.82
CA ASP A 79 15.43 18.35 11.34
C ASP A 79 13.91 18.45 11.11
N LYS A 80 13.43 17.84 10.02
CA LYS A 80 12.02 17.81 9.66
C LYS A 80 11.54 16.37 9.42
N PRO A 81 10.26 16.06 9.73
CA PRO A 81 9.66 14.79 9.35
C PRO A 81 9.62 14.64 7.84
N ILE A 82 9.65 13.38 7.39
CA ILE A 82 9.73 13.03 5.97
C ILE A 82 8.40 12.44 5.50
N ILE A 83 7.89 12.96 4.40
CA ILE A 83 6.75 12.41 3.66
C ILE A 83 7.30 11.58 2.50
N LEU A 84 6.84 10.33 2.37
CA LEU A 84 7.08 9.53 1.18
C LEU A 84 5.82 9.50 0.32
N VAL A 85 5.94 9.88 -0.96
CA VAL A 85 4.84 9.86 -1.94
C VAL A 85 5.07 8.72 -2.92
N VAL A 86 4.10 7.79 -3.04
CA VAL A 86 4.19 6.61 -3.91
C VAL A 86 2.97 6.51 -4.82
N GLY A 87 3.13 6.81 -6.10
CA GLY A 87 2.05 6.74 -7.09
C GLY A 87 1.82 5.35 -7.71
N GLY A 88 2.59 4.34 -7.28
CA GLY A 88 2.65 3.03 -7.93
C GLY A 88 3.64 2.99 -9.10
N SER A 89 3.89 1.80 -9.68
CA SER A 89 4.93 1.58 -10.70
C SER A 89 4.74 2.40 -11.98
N THR A 90 3.52 2.67 -12.36
CA THR A 90 3.19 3.52 -13.53
C THR A 90 3.12 5.01 -13.18
N GLY A 91 3.21 5.35 -11.89
CA GLY A 91 3.01 6.70 -11.35
C GLY A 91 1.56 7.19 -11.46
N ALA A 92 1.19 8.14 -10.64
CA ALA A 92 -0.15 8.72 -10.58
C ALA A 92 -0.08 10.21 -10.93
N VAL A 93 -0.37 10.56 -12.18
CA VAL A 93 -0.23 11.94 -12.68
C VAL A 93 -0.97 12.94 -11.78
N HIS A 94 -2.25 12.68 -11.49
CA HIS A 94 -3.06 13.57 -10.65
C HIS A 94 -2.49 13.73 -9.22
N VAL A 95 -1.99 12.64 -8.61
CA VAL A 95 -1.35 12.72 -7.29
C VAL A 95 -0.05 13.52 -7.37
N ASN A 96 0.77 13.27 -8.41
CA ASN A 96 2.03 14.00 -8.60
C ASN A 96 1.77 15.51 -8.73
N GLU A 97 0.82 15.91 -9.57
CA GLU A 97 0.44 17.31 -9.79
C GLU A 97 -0.12 17.95 -8.50
N ALA A 98 -1.01 17.25 -7.80
CA ALA A 98 -1.57 17.73 -6.54
C ALA A 98 -0.49 17.95 -5.48
N VAL A 99 0.43 16.98 -5.29
CA VAL A 99 1.54 17.12 -4.34
C VAL A 99 2.46 18.27 -4.72
N ARG A 100 2.84 18.39 -6.00
CA ARG A 100 3.67 19.50 -6.48
C ARG A 100 3.00 20.86 -6.27
N SER A 101 1.68 20.93 -6.43
CA SER A 101 0.94 22.19 -6.26
C SER A 101 0.95 22.73 -4.84
N ILE A 102 1.19 21.89 -3.83
CA ILE A 102 1.29 22.25 -2.41
C ILE A 102 2.72 22.13 -1.87
N LEU A 103 3.68 21.78 -2.72
CA LEU A 103 5.07 21.53 -2.31
C LEU A 103 5.68 22.69 -1.52
N PRO A 104 5.53 23.97 -1.94
CA PRO A 104 6.06 25.11 -1.17
C PRO A 104 5.54 25.18 0.27
N GLU A 105 4.28 24.78 0.50
CA GLU A 105 3.69 24.74 1.84
C GLU A 105 4.17 23.53 2.64
N LEU A 106 4.30 22.35 1.99
CA LEU A 106 4.82 21.15 2.63
C LEU A 106 6.26 21.34 3.11
N LEU A 107 7.11 21.96 2.31
CA LEU A 107 8.54 22.13 2.61
C LEU A 107 8.81 23.10 3.78
N LYS A 108 7.80 23.84 4.25
CA LYS A 108 7.91 24.61 5.50
C LYS A 108 8.05 23.68 6.71
N ASP A 109 7.31 22.57 6.72
CA ASP A 109 7.14 21.68 7.87
C ASP A 109 7.78 20.29 7.66
N PHE A 110 8.02 19.88 6.41
CA PHE A 110 8.44 18.54 6.03
C PHE A 110 9.58 18.52 5.02
N GLN A 111 10.21 17.37 4.87
CA GLN A 111 10.97 16.97 3.69
C GLN A 111 10.13 15.95 2.90
N VAL A 112 10.30 15.91 1.57
CA VAL A 112 9.43 15.10 0.71
C VAL A 112 10.27 14.23 -0.25
N VAL A 113 10.07 12.93 -0.19
CA VAL A 113 10.55 11.96 -1.18
C VAL A 113 9.39 11.60 -2.10
N HIS A 114 9.56 11.76 -3.41
CA HIS A 114 8.48 11.58 -4.38
C HIS A 114 8.82 10.55 -5.45
N LEU A 115 8.19 9.38 -5.41
CA LEU A 115 8.28 8.36 -6.44
C LEU A 115 7.24 8.65 -7.54
N CYS A 116 7.68 9.37 -8.57
CA CYS A 116 6.80 9.95 -9.59
C CYS A 116 6.30 8.94 -10.64
N GLY A 117 7.02 7.83 -10.83
CA GLY A 117 6.82 6.90 -11.94
C GLY A 117 7.64 7.30 -13.17
N LYS A 118 7.89 6.32 -14.04
CA LYS A 118 8.76 6.47 -15.21
C LYS A 118 8.31 7.60 -16.13
N GLY A 119 9.25 8.50 -16.49
CA GLY A 119 9.02 9.66 -17.38
C GLY A 119 8.14 10.75 -16.78
N LYS A 120 7.97 10.80 -15.44
CA LYS A 120 7.06 11.75 -14.77
C LYS A 120 7.76 12.64 -13.73
N MET A 121 9.08 12.68 -13.74
CA MET A 121 9.82 13.66 -12.96
C MET A 121 9.58 15.07 -13.54
N ASP A 122 9.65 16.07 -12.68
CA ASP A 122 9.62 17.48 -13.06
C ASP A 122 11.02 18.05 -12.87
N GLU A 123 11.75 18.21 -13.98
CA GLU A 123 13.14 18.65 -13.94
C GLU A 123 13.31 20.07 -13.33
N SER A 124 12.26 20.90 -13.40
CA SER A 124 12.29 22.24 -12.82
C SER A 124 12.38 22.24 -11.29
N LEU A 125 12.03 21.12 -10.66
CA LEU A 125 12.08 20.93 -9.20
C LEU A 125 13.36 20.25 -8.72
N ASN A 126 14.28 19.92 -9.63
CA ASN A 126 15.57 19.32 -9.25
C ASN A 126 16.40 20.34 -8.43
N GLY A 127 16.99 19.84 -7.35
CA GLY A 127 17.78 20.67 -6.43
C GLY A 127 16.94 21.52 -5.45
N THR A 128 15.61 21.36 -5.41
CA THR A 128 14.78 22.03 -4.42
C THR A 128 15.13 21.52 -3.01
N PRO A 129 15.55 22.39 -2.07
CA PRO A 129 15.91 21.97 -0.72
C PRO A 129 14.77 21.25 0.00
N GLY A 130 15.05 20.06 0.54
CA GLY A 130 14.05 19.24 1.22
C GLY A 130 13.10 18.46 0.30
N TYR A 131 13.32 18.48 -1.02
CA TYR A 131 12.58 17.70 -1.99
C TYR A 131 13.49 16.85 -2.86
N VAL A 132 13.17 15.57 -2.98
CA VAL A 132 13.83 14.65 -3.91
C VAL A 132 12.79 13.83 -4.65
N GLN A 133 13.01 13.62 -5.94
CA GLN A 133 12.13 12.81 -6.76
C GLN A 133 12.92 11.70 -7.43
N PHE A 134 12.24 10.56 -7.62
CA PHE A 134 12.76 9.40 -8.35
C PHE A 134 11.68 8.88 -9.30
N GLU A 135 12.07 8.37 -10.45
CA GLU A 135 11.14 7.66 -11.32
C GLU A 135 10.67 6.33 -10.69
N TYR A 136 11.64 5.57 -10.19
CA TYR A 136 11.42 4.26 -9.61
C TYR A 136 12.56 3.92 -8.65
N ILE A 137 12.22 3.27 -7.55
CA ILE A 137 13.19 2.68 -6.59
C ILE A 137 12.76 1.26 -6.27
N SER A 138 13.70 0.33 -6.20
CA SER A 138 13.48 -1.08 -5.86
C SER A 138 14.12 -1.45 -4.53
N GLU A 139 15.41 -1.72 -4.51
CA GLU A 139 16.11 -2.23 -3.31
C GLU A 139 16.12 -1.24 -2.15
N GLN A 140 16.31 0.06 -2.45
CA GLN A 140 16.35 1.11 -1.44
C GLN A 140 14.96 1.52 -0.93
N MET A 141 13.88 0.93 -1.46
CA MET A 141 12.52 1.23 -1.00
C MET A 141 12.35 1.01 0.50
N ARG A 142 12.99 -0.02 1.07
CA ARG A 142 13.02 -0.29 2.51
C ARG A 142 13.61 0.87 3.30
N ASP A 143 14.66 1.50 2.78
CA ASP A 143 15.35 2.61 3.46
C ASP A 143 14.50 3.88 3.41
N LEU A 144 13.78 4.12 2.30
CA LEU A 144 12.82 5.21 2.20
C LEU A 144 11.64 5.01 3.16
N PHE A 145 11.12 3.79 3.31
CA PHE A 145 10.14 3.50 4.35
C PHE A 145 10.70 3.73 5.75
N ALA A 146 11.96 3.36 6.00
CA ALA A 146 12.57 3.52 7.31
C ALA A 146 12.63 5.00 7.76
N ILE A 147 12.89 5.94 6.83
CA ILE A 147 12.96 7.38 7.12
C ILE A 147 11.59 8.07 7.11
N SER A 148 10.58 7.50 6.45
CA SER A 148 9.28 8.16 6.28
C SER A 148 8.49 8.20 7.60
N SER A 149 7.96 9.38 7.92
CA SER A 149 7.04 9.61 9.05
C SER A 149 5.60 9.29 8.67
N ILE A 150 5.21 9.66 7.45
CA ILE A 150 3.91 9.38 6.84
C ILE A 150 4.09 9.07 5.36
N VAL A 151 3.10 8.38 4.77
CA VAL A 151 3.12 7.99 3.36
C VAL A 151 1.85 8.49 2.65
N ILE A 152 1.99 9.03 1.44
CA ILE A 152 0.87 9.30 0.53
C ILE A 152 0.93 8.22 -0.55
N SER A 153 -0.15 7.46 -0.74
CA SER A 153 -0.14 6.31 -1.66
C SER A 153 -1.48 6.12 -2.38
N ARG A 154 -1.44 5.39 -3.47
CA ARG A 154 -2.62 4.73 -4.04
C ARG A 154 -3.06 3.56 -3.13
N ALA A 155 -4.31 3.12 -3.29
CA ALA A 155 -4.90 2.05 -2.47
C ALA A 155 -4.89 0.67 -3.16
N GLY A 156 -3.80 0.35 -3.87
CA GLY A 156 -3.59 -1.01 -4.37
C GLY A 156 -3.37 -1.99 -3.21
N ALA A 157 -4.01 -3.15 -3.27
CA ALA A 157 -4.05 -4.11 -2.15
C ALA A 157 -2.66 -4.45 -1.59
N ASN A 158 -1.67 -4.74 -2.44
CA ASN A 158 -0.33 -5.07 -1.98
C ASN A 158 0.34 -3.89 -1.27
N ALA A 159 0.23 -2.68 -1.84
CA ALA A 159 0.84 -1.49 -1.26
C ALA A 159 0.27 -1.16 0.14
N ILE A 160 -1.04 -1.21 0.30
CA ILE A 160 -1.65 -0.92 1.60
C ILE A 160 -1.36 -1.99 2.65
N CYS A 161 -1.25 -3.26 2.25
CA CYS A 161 -0.82 -4.35 3.14
C CYS A 161 0.66 -4.19 3.55
N GLU A 162 1.53 -3.72 2.65
CA GLU A 162 2.92 -3.37 2.99
C GLU A 162 2.95 -2.22 4.02
N LEU A 163 2.14 -1.16 3.81
CA LEU A 163 2.05 -0.04 4.76
C LEU A 163 1.54 -0.48 6.14
N LEU A 164 0.56 -1.41 6.18
CA LEU A 164 0.06 -2.00 7.42
C LEU A 164 1.15 -2.78 8.15
N ALA A 165 1.87 -3.65 7.45
CA ALA A 165 2.95 -4.46 8.04
C ALA A 165 4.11 -3.58 8.56
N LEU A 166 4.42 -2.51 7.84
CA LEU A 166 5.44 -1.51 8.23
C LEU A 166 4.94 -0.51 9.28
N LYS A 167 3.66 -0.57 9.66
CA LYS A 167 2.99 0.37 10.57
C LYS A 167 3.20 1.83 10.16
N LYS A 168 3.08 2.11 8.84
CA LYS A 168 3.28 3.44 8.29
C LYS A 168 1.96 4.19 8.21
N PRO A 169 1.76 5.26 9.01
CA PRO A 169 0.61 6.13 8.88
C PRO A 169 0.51 6.65 7.46
N ASN A 170 -0.66 6.55 6.85
CA ASN A 170 -0.77 6.81 5.44
C ASN A 170 -2.07 7.51 5.04
N LEU A 171 -1.95 8.35 3.99
CA LEU A 171 -3.05 8.96 3.27
C LEU A 171 -3.23 8.19 1.95
N LEU A 172 -4.36 7.51 1.83
CA LEU A 172 -4.70 6.79 0.62
C LEU A 172 -5.51 7.69 -0.31
N ILE A 173 -5.05 7.77 -1.55
CA ILE A 173 -5.75 8.45 -2.65
C ILE A 173 -6.11 7.35 -3.66
N PRO A 174 -7.28 6.69 -3.51
CA PRO A 174 -7.68 5.61 -4.39
C PRO A 174 -7.88 6.11 -5.82
N LEU A 175 -7.63 5.26 -6.80
CA LEU A 175 -7.95 5.53 -8.19
C LEU A 175 -9.47 5.66 -8.33
N SER A 176 -9.94 6.70 -9.05
CA SER A 176 -11.36 6.97 -9.18
C SER A 176 -12.13 5.82 -9.85
N ALA A 177 -13.42 5.72 -9.57
CA ALA A 177 -14.29 4.70 -10.18
C ALA A 177 -14.36 4.81 -11.71
N ASN A 178 -14.14 6.02 -12.27
CA ASN A 178 -14.12 6.25 -13.71
C ASN A 178 -12.86 5.69 -14.38
N ALA A 179 -11.78 5.52 -13.64
CA ALA A 179 -10.49 5.03 -14.13
C ALA A 179 -10.20 3.58 -13.75
N SER A 180 -11.06 2.94 -12.95
CA SER A 180 -10.86 1.57 -12.46
C SER A 180 -12.20 0.87 -12.20
N ARG A 181 -12.14 -0.43 -11.82
CA ARG A 181 -13.33 -1.18 -11.37
C ARG A 181 -13.78 -0.84 -9.95
N GLY A 182 -13.15 0.15 -9.30
CA GLY A 182 -13.45 0.56 -7.93
C GLY A 182 -12.77 -0.28 -6.85
N ASP A 183 -11.94 -1.26 -7.20
CA ASP A 183 -11.27 -2.12 -6.21
C ASP A 183 -10.46 -1.29 -5.20
N GLN A 184 -9.73 -0.25 -5.66
CA GLN A 184 -8.96 0.62 -4.77
C GLN A 184 -9.83 1.43 -3.80
N ILE A 185 -11.01 1.84 -4.22
CA ILE A 185 -11.96 2.56 -3.34
C ILE A 185 -12.43 1.62 -2.22
N LEU A 186 -12.77 0.38 -2.55
CA LEU A 186 -13.18 -0.61 -1.57
C LEU A 186 -12.05 -0.95 -0.59
N ASN A 187 -10.84 -1.18 -1.11
CA ASN A 187 -9.65 -1.43 -0.30
C ASN A 187 -9.36 -0.26 0.66
N ALA A 188 -9.43 0.99 0.17
CA ALA A 188 -9.21 2.19 0.98
C ALA A 188 -10.27 2.34 2.08
N ASN A 189 -11.54 2.08 1.76
CA ASN A 189 -12.63 2.17 2.73
C ASN A 189 -12.48 1.14 3.84
N SER A 190 -12.13 -0.11 3.54
CA SER A 190 -11.84 -1.12 4.55
C SER A 190 -10.72 -0.65 5.51
N PHE A 191 -9.61 -0.13 4.97
CA PHE A 191 -8.51 0.38 5.80
C PHE A 191 -8.89 1.61 6.62
N LYS A 192 -9.76 2.47 6.10
CA LYS A 192 -10.32 3.62 6.83
C LYS A 192 -11.20 3.16 7.99
N GLU A 193 -12.09 2.20 7.75
CA GLU A 193 -13.02 1.66 8.77
C GLU A 193 -12.27 0.99 9.93
N HIS A 194 -11.17 0.30 9.63
CA HIS A 194 -10.29 -0.28 10.65
C HIS A 194 -9.36 0.75 11.32
N GLY A 195 -9.37 2.01 10.88
CA GLY A 195 -8.51 3.06 11.40
C GLY A 195 -7.03 2.90 11.05
N TYR A 196 -6.70 2.16 9.98
CA TYR A 196 -5.32 1.98 9.51
C TYR A 196 -4.86 3.11 8.61
N SER A 197 -5.79 3.77 7.91
CA SER A 197 -5.47 4.78 6.90
C SER A 197 -6.43 5.97 6.95
N MET A 198 -5.92 7.15 6.60
CA MET A 198 -6.75 8.27 6.17
C MET A 198 -7.03 8.13 4.67
N VAL A 199 -8.20 8.54 4.23
CA VAL A 199 -8.60 8.47 2.80
C VAL A 199 -9.04 9.84 2.32
N LEU A 200 -8.52 10.24 1.15
CA LEU A 200 -8.95 11.40 0.39
C LEU A 200 -9.22 10.95 -1.06
N THR A 201 -10.44 11.14 -1.56
CA THR A 201 -10.78 10.76 -2.93
C THR A 201 -10.16 11.71 -3.95
N GLU A 202 -9.94 11.27 -5.19
CA GLU A 202 -9.46 12.18 -6.25
C GLU A 202 -10.46 13.32 -6.52
N GLU A 203 -11.74 13.04 -6.36
CA GLU A 203 -12.83 14.00 -6.57
C GLU A 203 -12.82 15.13 -5.52
N ASP A 204 -12.44 14.82 -4.29
CA ASP A 204 -12.36 15.78 -3.18
C ASP A 204 -10.98 16.43 -3.07
N MET A 205 -9.99 15.95 -3.84
CA MET A 205 -8.61 16.39 -3.76
C MET A 205 -8.40 17.75 -4.43
N ASN A 206 -8.04 18.73 -3.63
CA ASN A 206 -7.55 20.04 -4.05
C ASN A 206 -6.40 20.47 -3.13
N LYS A 207 -5.83 21.67 -3.37
CA LYS A 207 -4.68 22.18 -2.57
C LYS A 207 -4.98 22.23 -1.08
N ASP A 208 -6.14 22.74 -0.71
CA ASP A 208 -6.50 22.96 0.70
C ASP A 208 -6.82 21.64 1.40
N THR A 209 -7.61 20.77 0.75
CA THR A 209 -7.99 19.46 1.32
C THR A 209 -6.79 18.54 1.44
N LEU A 210 -5.89 18.51 0.45
CA LEU A 210 -4.68 17.69 0.49
C LEU A 210 -3.73 18.17 1.59
N LEU A 211 -3.46 19.46 1.68
CA LEU A 211 -2.58 20.03 2.71
C LEU A 211 -3.14 19.80 4.13
N ALA A 212 -4.45 20.02 4.31
CA ALA A 212 -5.13 19.75 5.57
C ALA A 212 -5.06 18.27 5.96
N ALA A 213 -5.30 17.34 4.99
CA ALA A 213 -5.22 15.90 5.22
C ALA A 213 -3.80 15.46 5.63
N VAL A 214 -2.76 15.97 4.97
CA VAL A 214 -1.36 15.66 5.29
C VAL A 214 -1.01 16.12 6.72
N ARG A 215 -1.34 17.36 7.07
CA ARG A 215 -1.07 17.90 8.40
C ARG A 215 -1.82 17.14 9.49
N LYS A 216 -3.11 16.82 9.24
CA LYS A 216 -3.94 16.05 10.15
C LYS A 216 -3.40 14.63 10.33
N LEU A 217 -3.06 13.93 9.25
CA LEU A 217 -2.47 12.59 9.32
C LEU A 217 -1.18 12.59 10.16
N TYR A 218 -0.32 13.59 9.95
CA TYR A 218 0.92 13.70 10.73
C TYR A 218 0.65 13.97 12.21
N ALA A 219 -0.29 14.83 12.53
CA ALA A 219 -0.69 15.10 13.91
C ALA A 219 -1.22 13.85 14.61
N ASP A 220 -2.08 13.08 13.93
CA ASP A 220 -2.77 11.90 14.45
C ASP A 220 -1.97 10.59 14.25
N ARG A 221 -0.75 10.63 13.70
CA ARG A 221 0.02 9.45 13.24
C ARG A 221 0.16 8.35 14.27
N HIS A 222 0.28 8.68 15.54
CA HIS A 222 0.42 7.70 16.62
C HIS A 222 -0.84 6.84 16.78
N GLN A 223 -2.03 7.42 16.57
CA GLN A 223 -3.27 6.67 16.64
C GLN A 223 -3.36 5.62 15.51
N TYR A 224 -2.93 5.96 14.30
CA TYR A 224 -2.86 5.01 13.19
C TYR A 224 -1.90 3.85 13.49
N ILE A 225 -0.71 4.13 14.07
CA ILE A 225 0.26 3.10 14.48
C ILE A 225 -0.38 2.14 15.51
N ILE A 226 -1.01 2.67 16.54
CA ILE A 226 -1.68 1.88 17.58
C ILE A 226 -2.77 0.97 16.98
N ASN A 227 -3.54 1.48 16.02
CA ASN A 227 -4.56 0.69 15.35
C ASN A 227 -3.95 -0.43 14.49
N MET A 228 -2.88 -0.12 13.73
CA MET A 228 -2.17 -1.11 12.91
C MET A 228 -1.51 -2.21 13.76
N GLU A 229 -1.03 -1.90 14.97
CA GLU A 229 -0.46 -2.87 15.90
C GLU A 229 -1.46 -3.91 16.39
N LYS A 230 -2.75 -3.58 16.38
CA LYS A 230 -3.84 -4.49 16.75
C LYS A 230 -4.30 -5.39 15.60
N SER A 231 -3.74 -5.20 14.40
CA SER A 231 -4.14 -5.99 13.23
C SER A 231 -3.75 -7.47 13.39
N GLU A 232 -4.68 -8.36 13.06
CA GLU A 232 -4.46 -9.81 13.03
C GLU A 232 -3.80 -10.29 11.72
N GLN A 233 -3.46 -9.38 10.81
CA GLN A 233 -2.86 -9.70 9.51
C GLN A 233 -1.33 -9.89 9.58
N GLN A 234 -0.84 -10.36 10.73
CA GLN A 234 0.55 -10.73 10.95
C GLN A 234 0.78 -12.19 10.53
N ASP A 235 2.03 -12.55 10.24
CA ASP A 235 2.47 -13.93 9.94
C ASP A 235 1.82 -14.57 8.69
N SER A 236 1.46 -13.75 7.70
CA SER A 236 0.81 -14.21 6.46
C SER A 236 1.61 -15.31 5.74
N ILE A 237 2.94 -15.19 5.70
CA ILE A 237 3.82 -16.16 5.06
C ILE A 237 3.73 -17.51 5.76
N ASP A 238 3.81 -17.53 7.09
CA ASP A 238 3.73 -18.78 7.87
C ASP A 238 2.37 -19.44 7.74
N LYS A 239 1.27 -18.66 7.76
CA LYS A 239 -0.08 -19.16 7.52
C LYS A 239 -0.19 -19.83 6.14
N ILE A 240 0.31 -19.18 5.08
CA ILE A 240 0.29 -19.73 3.72
C ILE A 240 1.18 -20.98 3.62
N MET A 241 2.38 -20.96 4.19
CA MET A 241 3.30 -22.11 4.20
C MET A 241 2.72 -23.32 4.91
N ASN A 242 2.03 -23.12 6.03
CA ASN A 242 1.34 -24.20 6.74
C ASN A 242 0.19 -24.77 5.89
N LEU A 243 -0.62 -23.91 5.24
CA LEU A 243 -1.65 -24.37 4.32
C LEU A 243 -1.08 -25.23 3.17
N ILE A 244 0.08 -24.84 2.62
CA ILE A 244 0.76 -25.60 1.57
C ILE A 244 1.17 -26.99 2.12
N LYS A 245 1.83 -27.04 3.29
CA LYS A 245 2.28 -28.28 3.92
C LYS A 245 1.11 -29.23 4.22
N ASP A 246 0.01 -28.70 4.75
CA ASP A 246 -1.18 -29.49 5.14
C ASP A 246 -1.91 -30.07 3.93
N ASN A 247 -1.82 -29.44 2.76
CA ASN A 247 -2.48 -29.87 1.53
C ASN A 247 -1.51 -30.54 0.53
N SER A 248 -0.25 -30.75 0.87
CA SER A 248 0.76 -31.37 -0.01
C SER A 248 0.90 -32.88 0.19
N LYS A 249 0.06 -33.48 1.05
CA LYS A 249 0.09 -34.93 1.38
C LYS A 249 -0.81 -35.74 0.47
#